data_290074c9f83c05d00396e59de46d610a
#
_entry.id   290074c9f83c05d00396e59de46d610a
#
_cell.length_a   1.000
_cell.length_b   1.000
_cell.length_c   1.000
_cell.angle_alpha   90.00
_cell.angle_beta   90.00
_cell.angle_gamma   90.00
#
_symmetry.space_group_name_H-M   'P 1'
#
loop_
_entity.id
_entity.type
_entity.pdbx_description
1 polymer ?
#
loop_
_entity_poly.entity_id
_entity_poly.type
_entity_poly.pdbx_seq_one_letter_code
_entity_poly.pdbx_strand_id
1 'polypeptide(L)'
;GIMRAGVSCVVVDRDPPESVYEYAAELGASLSIIGRDFAPSEGIDTVLPLDSFDAAQQASKLLGWDVSSSQEIGRTTRLTGRRTVIEDKCEVLLDVAHNPAAAISLAEHLRADWDGRDIHAVIGMYKDKDIESVSEILMPLFKTCHLASLGEARGEDAVELLRRLSVKPTGKVETYVSIGDALEGARKEANPADLIMVCGSFPVVSGVLHL
;
A
#
# COMPACT_ATOMS: atom_id res chain seq x y z
N GLY A 1 13.53 -7.12 14.89
CA GLY A 1 13.75 -7.89 13.73
C GLY A 1 12.74 -9.00 13.52
N ILE A 2 12.50 -9.35 12.25
CA ILE A 2 11.61 -10.45 11.85
C ILE A 2 12.31 -11.79 12.01
N MET A 3 13.59 -11.86 11.64
CA MET A 3 14.37 -13.10 11.67
C MET A 3 14.58 -13.63 13.09
N ARG A 4 14.57 -14.95 13.23
CA ARG A 4 14.80 -15.68 14.48
C ARG A 4 15.86 -16.73 14.26
N ALA A 5 16.65 -17.00 15.29
CA ALA A 5 17.70 -18.03 15.26
C ALA A 5 17.11 -19.41 14.91
N GLY A 6 17.69 -20.08 13.90
CA GLY A 6 17.29 -21.40 13.46
C GLY A 6 15.92 -21.49 12.80
N VAL A 7 15.28 -20.36 12.44
CA VAL A 7 13.96 -20.32 11.79
C VAL A 7 14.11 -19.85 10.35
N SER A 8 13.37 -20.47 9.42
CA SER A 8 13.34 -20.05 8.03
C SER A 8 12.67 -18.67 7.86
N CYS A 9 13.28 -17.82 7.06
CA CYS A 9 12.76 -16.51 6.69
C CYS A 9 12.46 -16.49 5.19
N VAL A 10 11.22 -16.17 4.81
CA VAL A 10 10.81 -16.01 3.41
C VAL A 10 11.05 -14.56 2.99
N VAL A 11 11.71 -14.39 1.85
CA VAL A 11 12.07 -13.09 1.28
C VAL A 11 11.48 -13.01 -0.14
N VAL A 12 10.60 -12.05 -0.37
CA VAL A 12 9.96 -11.80 -1.68
C VAL A 12 10.61 -10.65 -2.46
N ASP A 13 11.79 -10.25 -2.04
CA ASP A 13 12.68 -9.38 -2.80
C ASP A 13 13.66 -10.29 -3.58
N ARG A 14 13.77 -10.08 -4.89
CA ARG A 14 14.67 -10.86 -5.76
C ARG A 14 16.13 -10.49 -5.59
N ASP A 15 16.40 -9.29 -5.13
CA ASP A 15 17.74 -8.75 -4.87
C ASP A 15 17.78 -8.06 -3.50
N PRO A 16 17.63 -8.83 -2.41
CA PRO A 16 17.63 -8.27 -1.07
C PRO A 16 18.99 -7.69 -0.71
N PRO A 17 19.04 -6.61 0.08
CA PRO A 17 20.29 -6.00 0.52
C PRO A 17 21.23 -7.00 1.22
N GLU A 18 22.54 -6.83 1.07
CA GLU A 18 23.56 -7.69 1.67
C GLU A 18 23.36 -7.88 3.18
N SER A 19 22.90 -6.84 3.87
CA SER A 19 22.57 -6.89 5.31
C SER A 19 21.53 -7.95 5.69
N VAL A 20 20.68 -8.39 4.75
CA VAL A 20 19.73 -9.48 4.95
C VAL A 20 20.46 -10.82 5.06
N TYR A 21 21.44 -11.03 4.18
CA TYR A 21 22.28 -12.24 4.19
C TYR A 21 23.19 -12.30 5.40
N GLU A 22 23.86 -11.18 5.71
CA GLU A 22 24.75 -11.07 6.88
C GLU A 22 24.01 -11.38 8.18
N TYR A 23 22.85 -10.75 8.36
CA TYR A 23 22.05 -10.93 9.56
C TYR A 23 21.45 -12.34 9.69
N ALA A 24 21.04 -12.93 8.55
CA ALA A 24 20.58 -14.33 8.54
C ALA A 24 21.71 -15.29 8.94
N ALA A 25 22.92 -15.09 8.42
CA ALA A 25 24.09 -15.88 8.77
C ALA A 25 24.47 -15.75 10.25
N GLU A 26 24.45 -14.52 10.80
CA GLU A 26 24.70 -14.25 12.23
C GLU A 26 23.72 -15.01 13.13
N LEU A 27 22.45 -15.07 12.76
CA LEU A 27 21.39 -15.75 13.51
C LEU A 27 21.31 -17.26 13.23
N GLY A 28 22.00 -17.77 12.22
CA GLY A 28 21.81 -19.15 11.73
C GLY A 28 20.40 -19.36 11.17
N ALA A 29 19.75 -18.30 10.65
CA ALA A 29 18.45 -18.37 10.00
C ALA A 29 18.62 -18.78 8.53
N SER A 30 17.75 -19.68 8.04
CA SER A 30 17.72 -20.03 6.61
C SER A 30 16.88 -19.02 5.84
N LEU A 31 17.38 -18.58 4.65
CA LEU A 31 16.62 -17.72 3.75
C LEU A 31 15.98 -18.55 2.65
N SER A 32 14.71 -18.25 2.36
CA SER A 32 13.99 -18.75 1.19
C SER A 32 13.60 -17.54 0.33
N ILE A 33 14.33 -17.32 -0.77
CA ILE A 33 14.27 -16.10 -1.58
C ILE A 33 13.51 -16.38 -2.87
N ILE A 34 12.56 -15.52 -3.22
CA ILE A 34 11.80 -15.62 -4.46
C ILE A 34 12.71 -15.48 -5.69
N GLY A 35 12.46 -16.29 -6.71
CA GLY A 35 13.29 -16.32 -7.92
C GLY A 35 14.57 -17.13 -7.79
N ARG A 36 14.99 -17.48 -6.55
CA ARG A 36 16.14 -18.36 -6.27
C ARG A 36 15.71 -19.71 -5.69
N ASP A 37 14.96 -19.68 -4.60
CA ASP A 37 14.59 -20.87 -3.82
C ASP A 37 13.14 -21.31 -4.08
N PHE A 38 12.31 -20.41 -4.57
CA PHE A 38 10.95 -20.71 -5.05
C PHE A 38 10.56 -19.75 -6.18
N ALA A 39 9.68 -20.21 -7.07
CA ALA A 39 9.21 -19.42 -8.20
C ALA A 39 8.11 -18.44 -7.77
N PRO A 40 8.06 -17.22 -8.37
CA PRO A 40 6.90 -16.35 -8.25
C PRO A 40 5.67 -17.01 -8.89
N SER A 41 4.49 -16.73 -8.35
CA SER A 41 3.24 -17.16 -8.96
C SER A 41 2.95 -16.34 -10.22
N GLU A 42 2.35 -16.96 -11.23
CA GLU A 42 1.95 -16.32 -12.48
C GLU A 42 0.47 -16.59 -12.76
N GLY A 43 -0.23 -15.61 -13.31
CA GLY A 43 -1.61 -15.77 -13.76
C GLY A 43 -2.62 -16.02 -12.64
N ILE A 44 -2.29 -15.67 -11.40
CA ILE A 44 -3.18 -15.76 -10.26
C ILE A 44 -3.81 -14.41 -10.01
N ASP A 45 -5.13 -14.36 -10.09
CA ASP A 45 -5.91 -13.21 -9.69
C ASP A 45 -6.03 -13.17 -8.16
N THR A 46 -5.39 -12.18 -7.53
CA THR A 46 -5.44 -11.95 -6.07
C THR A 46 -5.77 -10.49 -5.80
N VAL A 47 -6.59 -10.23 -4.79
CA VAL A 47 -6.87 -8.86 -4.34
C VAL A 47 -5.67 -8.25 -3.62
N LEU A 48 -4.97 -9.04 -2.82
CA LEU A 48 -3.74 -8.63 -2.15
C LEU A 48 -2.56 -8.68 -3.14
N PRO A 49 -1.48 -7.90 -2.90
CA PRO A 49 -0.27 -7.97 -3.72
C PRO A 49 0.23 -9.41 -3.87
N LEU A 50 0.61 -9.78 -5.10
CA LEU A 50 1.04 -11.14 -5.42
C LEU A 50 2.24 -11.60 -4.58
N ASP A 51 3.18 -10.70 -4.28
CA ASP A 51 4.30 -10.97 -3.39
C ASP A 51 3.86 -11.41 -1.99
N SER A 52 2.76 -10.85 -1.48
CA SER A 52 2.20 -11.26 -0.17
C SER A 52 1.61 -12.68 -0.24
N PHE A 53 0.97 -13.02 -1.37
CA PHE A 53 0.48 -14.38 -1.62
C PHE A 53 1.63 -15.37 -1.72
N ASP A 54 2.67 -15.05 -2.49
CA ASP A 54 3.86 -15.90 -2.67
C ASP A 54 4.59 -16.14 -1.34
N ALA A 55 4.75 -15.08 -0.53
CA ALA A 55 5.33 -15.19 0.81
C ALA A 55 4.52 -16.14 1.71
N ALA A 56 3.19 -15.97 1.73
CA ALA A 56 2.30 -16.80 2.55
C ALA A 56 2.30 -18.26 2.08
N GLN A 57 2.25 -18.51 0.77
CA GLN A 57 2.29 -19.85 0.21
C GLN A 57 3.63 -20.55 0.54
N GLN A 58 4.76 -19.85 0.37
CA GLN A 58 6.08 -20.42 0.66
C GLN A 58 6.26 -20.69 2.15
N ALA A 59 5.81 -19.77 3.02
CA ALA A 59 5.82 -19.99 4.46
C ALA A 59 4.99 -21.21 4.86
N SER A 60 3.80 -21.38 4.28
CA SER A 60 2.95 -22.56 4.51
C SER A 60 3.63 -23.86 4.09
N LYS A 61 4.30 -23.88 2.93
CA LYS A 61 5.08 -25.04 2.46
C LYS A 61 6.22 -25.39 3.44
N LEU A 62 6.94 -24.39 3.92
CA LEU A 62 8.02 -24.59 4.90
C LEU A 62 7.51 -25.14 6.25
N LEU A 63 6.26 -24.83 6.61
CA LEU A 63 5.58 -25.37 7.78
C LEU A 63 4.97 -26.76 7.55
N GLY A 64 5.06 -27.30 6.33
CA GLY A 64 4.46 -28.57 5.97
C GLY A 64 2.92 -28.54 5.84
N TRP A 65 2.35 -27.36 5.66
CA TRP A 65 0.91 -27.20 5.47
C TRP A 65 0.49 -27.50 4.02
N ASP A 66 -0.74 -27.98 3.85
CA ASP A 66 -1.32 -28.15 2.53
C ASP A 66 -1.61 -26.79 1.88
N VAL A 67 -1.13 -26.59 0.67
CA VAL A 67 -1.28 -25.38 -0.12
C VAL A 67 -2.15 -25.58 -1.37
N SER A 68 -2.82 -26.74 -1.51
CA SER A 68 -3.65 -27.08 -2.68
C SER A 68 -4.77 -26.07 -2.96
N SER A 69 -5.36 -25.49 -1.91
CA SER A 69 -6.42 -24.47 -2.00
C SER A 69 -5.90 -23.04 -1.97
N SER A 70 -4.57 -22.81 -2.00
CA SER A 70 -4.00 -21.48 -1.83
C SER A 70 -4.47 -20.45 -2.87
N GLN A 71 -4.68 -20.86 -4.13
CA GLN A 71 -5.17 -19.98 -5.19
C GLN A 71 -6.60 -19.47 -4.91
N GLU A 72 -7.51 -20.35 -4.47
CA GLU A 72 -8.87 -19.98 -4.10
C GLU A 72 -8.86 -19.03 -2.90
N ILE A 73 -8.06 -19.35 -1.88
CA ILE A 73 -7.86 -18.49 -0.72
C ILE A 73 -7.33 -17.12 -1.16
N GLY A 74 -6.33 -17.06 -2.04
CA GLY A 74 -5.77 -15.80 -2.55
C GLY A 74 -6.80 -14.92 -3.25
N ARG A 75 -7.69 -15.51 -4.05
CA ARG A 75 -8.79 -14.79 -4.73
C ARG A 75 -9.85 -14.25 -3.78
N THR A 76 -10.07 -14.90 -2.66
CA THR A 76 -11.15 -14.55 -1.71
C THR A 76 -10.66 -13.78 -0.50
N THR A 77 -9.35 -13.83 -0.19
CA THR A 77 -8.79 -13.14 0.96
C THR A 77 -8.93 -11.64 0.81
N ARG A 78 -9.52 -11.00 1.81
CA ARG A 78 -9.66 -9.55 1.93
C ARG A 78 -9.06 -9.11 3.26
N LEU A 79 -8.37 -7.97 3.23
CA LEU A 79 -7.84 -7.34 4.42
C LEU A 79 -8.23 -5.87 4.38
N THR A 80 -9.01 -5.44 5.36
CA THR A 80 -9.48 -4.05 5.45
C THR A 80 -8.31 -3.06 5.36
N GLY A 81 -8.46 -2.07 4.47
CA GLY A 81 -7.37 -1.12 4.20
C GLY A 81 -6.27 -1.64 3.28
N ARG A 82 -6.48 -2.77 2.61
CA ARG A 82 -5.65 -3.26 1.51
C ARG A 82 -6.53 -3.45 0.28
N ARG A 83 -6.43 -2.54 -0.67
CA ARG A 83 -7.24 -2.52 -1.90
C ARG A 83 -8.73 -2.76 -1.63
N THR A 84 -9.23 -2.14 -0.54
CA THR A 84 -10.64 -2.25 -0.14
C THR A 84 -11.44 -1.20 -0.88
N VAL A 85 -12.42 -1.62 -1.67
CA VAL A 85 -13.37 -0.71 -2.33
C VAL A 85 -14.63 -0.60 -1.48
N ILE A 86 -15.08 0.61 -1.25
CA ILE A 86 -16.39 0.92 -0.66
C ILE A 86 -17.20 1.76 -1.64
N GLU A 87 -18.51 1.52 -1.69
CA GLU A 87 -19.44 2.28 -2.52
C GLU A 87 -19.87 3.54 -1.77
N ASP A 88 -19.81 4.67 -2.48
CA ASP A 88 -20.26 5.98 -2.03
C ASP A 88 -20.87 6.72 -3.24
N LYS A 89 -20.79 8.05 -3.31
CA LYS A 89 -21.13 8.84 -4.49
C LYS A 89 -20.38 8.35 -5.74
N CYS A 90 -19.14 7.97 -5.56
CA CYS A 90 -18.28 7.23 -6.49
C CYS A 90 -17.55 6.13 -5.70
N GLU A 91 -16.82 5.25 -6.37
CA GLU A 91 -16.00 4.26 -5.67
C GLU A 91 -14.91 4.94 -4.83
N VAL A 92 -14.71 4.44 -3.61
CA VAL A 92 -13.64 4.85 -2.72
C VAL A 92 -12.72 3.66 -2.48
N LEU A 93 -11.48 3.75 -2.97
CA LEU A 93 -10.46 2.73 -2.77
C LEU A 93 -9.62 3.08 -1.55
N LEU A 94 -9.52 2.15 -0.61
CA LEU A 94 -8.73 2.29 0.61
C LEU A 94 -7.48 1.42 0.53
N ASP A 95 -6.30 2.02 0.68
CA ASP A 95 -5.04 1.29 0.81
C ASP A 95 -4.07 2.00 1.75
N VAL A 96 -3.40 1.25 2.63
CA VAL A 96 -2.44 1.80 3.60
C VAL A 96 -1.02 1.95 3.03
N ALA A 97 -0.84 2.04 1.71
CA ALA A 97 0.45 2.27 1.09
C ALA A 97 1.13 3.53 1.66
N HIS A 98 2.34 3.39 2.19
CA HIS A 98 3.07 4.44 2.90
C HIS A 98 4.60 4.35 2.75
N ASN A 99 5.07 3.54 1.83
CA ASN A 99 6.48 3.40 1.46
C ASN A 99 6.60 3.18 -0.06
N PRO A 100 7.78 3.37 -0.66
CA PRO A 100 7.97 3.29 -2.11
C PRO A 100 7.51 1.96 -2.72
N ALA A 101 7.83 0.82 -2.11
CA ALA A 101 7.43 -0.49 -2.64
C ALA A 101 5.91 -0.65 -2.68
N ALA A 102 5.20 -0.27 -1.60
CA ALA A 102 3.74 -0.30 -1.57
C ALA A 102 3.13 0.72 -2.54
N ALA A 103 3.75 1.89 -2.72
CA ALA A 103 3.32 2.90 -3.69
C ALA A 103 3.43 2.40 -5.14
N ILE A 104 4.50 1.69 -5.48
CA ILE A 104 4.67 1.06 -6.80
C ILE A 104 3.53 0.04 -7.04
N SER A 105 3.32 -0.87 -6.09
CA SER A 105 2.27 -1.89 -6.20
C SER A 105 0.86 -1.29 -6.29
N LEU A 106 0.59 -0.18 -5.56
CA LEU A 106 -0.66 0.55 -5.66
C LEU A 106 -0.78 1.25 -7.02
N ALA A 107 0.28 1.87 -7.51
CA ALA A 107 0.28 2.54 -8.83
C ALA A 107 0.00 1.56 -9.98
N GLU A 108 0.56 0.36 -9.93
CA GLU A 108 0.29 -0.71 -10.89
C GLU A 108 -1.19 -1.13 -10.85
N HIS A 109 -1.74 -1.31 -9.66
CA HIS A 109 -3.14 -1.65 -9.47
C HIS A 109 -4.09 -0.55 -9.99
N LEU A 110 -3.80 0.73 -9.69
CA LEU A 110 -4.59 1.84 -10.19
C LEU A 110 -4.59 1.92 -11.72
N ARG A 111 -3.44 1.67 -12.36
CA ARG A 111 -3.36 1.64 -13.83
C ARG A 111 -4.10 0.45 -14.45
N ALA A 112 -4.11 -0.70 -13.77
CA ALA A 112 -4.79 -1.89 -14.28
C ALA A 112 -6.32 -1.78 -14.21
N ASP A 113 -6.85 -1.30 -13.08
CA ASP A 113 -8.28 -1.43 -12.79
C ASP A 113 -9.06 -0.11 -12.92
N TRP A 114 -8.37 1.06 -12.89
CA TRP A 114 -8.99 2.40 -12.99
C TRP A 114 -8.37 3.28 -14.08
N ASP A 115 -7.78 2.69 -15.11
CA ASP A 115 -7.21 3.45 -16.23
C ASP A 115 -8.28 4.36 -16.89
N GLY A 116 -7.88 5.60 -17.18
CA GLY A 116 -8.74 6.61 -17.80
C GLY A 116 -9.78 7.27 -16.88
N ARG A 117 -9.86 6.90 -15.59
CA ARG A 117 -10.72 7.59 -14.61
C ARG A 117 -9.95 8.72 -13.94
N ASP A 118 -10.64 9.81 -13.63
CA ASP A 118 -10.09 10.86 -12.76
C ASP A 118 -9.98 10.35 -11.32
N ILE A 119 -8.81 10.51 -10.69
CA ILE A 119 -8.56 10.04 -9.34
C ILE A 119 -8.35 11.23 -8.40
N HIS A 120 -9.14 11.30 -7.33
CA HIS A 120 -9.06 12.30 -6.27
C HIS A 120 -8.46 11.66 -5.02
N ALA A 121 -7.23 12.04 -4.65
CA ALA A 121 -6.53 11.40 -3.54
C ALA A 121 -6.83 12.08 -2.19
N VAL A 122 -7.04 11.30 -1.15
CA VAL A 122 -7.04 11.71 0.27
C VAL A 122 -5.83 11.07 0.93
N ILE A 123 -4.88 11.89 1.40
CA ILE A 123 -3.59 11.41 1.88
C ILE A 123 -3.24 12.01 3.24
N GLY A 124 -2.81 11.15 4.16
CA GLY A 124 -2.15 11.54 5.40
C GLY A 124 -1.06 10.53 5.74
N MET A 125 0.10 11.01 6.15
CA MET A 125 1.27 10.18 6.38
C MET A 125 1.92 10.45 7.74
N TYR A 126 2.71 9.52 8.21
CA TYR A 126 3.60 9.74 9.34
C TYR A 126 4.88 10.46 8.92
N LYS A 127 5.45 11.26 9.84
CA LYS A 127 6.66 12.07 9.65
C LYS A 127 7.89 11.25 9.23
N ASP A 128 7.97 10.03 9.74
CA ASP A 128 9.09 9.11 9.53
C ASP A 128 9.02 8.34 8.20
N LYS A 129 8.03 8.63 7.35
CA LYS A 129 7.89 7.97 6.04
C LYS A 129 8.61 8.74 4.94
N ASP A 130 8.99 8.01 3.90
CA ASP A 130 9.60 8.53 2.69
C ASP A 130 8.51 9.14 1.79
N ILE A 131 8.05 10.34 2.21
CA ILE A 131 6.97 11.09 1.56
C ILE A 131 7.40 11.50 0.14
N GLU A 132 8.65 11.86 0.01
CA GLU A 132 9.26 12.32 -1.23
C GLU A 132 9.14 11.25 -2.32
N SER A 133 9.68 10.05 -2.09
CA SER A 133 9.62 8.95 -3.04
C SER A 133 8.19 8.45 -3.30
N VAL A 134 7.34 8.39 -2.28
CA VAL A 134 5.92 8.02 -2.44
C VAL A 134 5.20 9.03 -3.34
N SER A 135 5.49 10.33 -3.19
CA SER A 135 4.88 11.38 -4.02
C SER A 135 5.31 11.28 -5.49
N GLU A 136 6.57 10.96 -5.77
CA GLU A 136 7.07 10.76 -7.13
C GLU A 136 6.32 9.64 -7.87
N ILE A 137 5.94 8.59 -7.14
CA ILE A 137 5.25 7.43 -7.71
C ILE A 137 3.75 7.68 -7.89
N LEU A 138 3.07 8.23 -6.88
CA LEU A 138 1.61 8.27 -6.84
C LEU A 138 1.02 9.57 -7.40
N MET A 139 1.64 10.74 -7.16
CA MET A 139 1.06 12.02 -7.53
C MET A 139 0.76 12.17 -9.03
N PRO A 140 1.58 11.62 -9.96
CA PRO A 140 1.28 11.67 -11.39
C PRO A 140 -0.03 10.99 -11.80
N LEU A 141 -0.57 10.12 -10.95
CA LEU A 141 -1.82 9.38 -11.19
C LEU A 141 -3.06 10.16 -10.74
N PHE A 142 -2.88 11.21 -9.92
CA PHE A 142 -3.99 11.91 -9.30
C PHE A 142 -4.34 13.19 -10.04
N LYS A 143 -5.64 13.41 -10.20
CA LYS A 143 -6.18 14.68 -10.70
C LYS A 143 -6.11 15.75 -9.60
N THR A 144 -6.57 15.45 -8.39
CA THR A 144 -6.47 16.34 -7.24
C THR A 144 -5.97 15.59 -6.01
N CYS A 145 -5.45 16.34 -5.02
CA CYS A 145 -4.98 15.76 -3.79
C CYS A 145 -5.46 16.57 -2.58
N HIS A 146 -6.07 15.88 -1.61
CA HIS A 146 -6.60 16.41 -0.36
C HIS A 146 -5.74 15.87 0.78
N LEU A 147 -4.81 16.69 1.25
CA LEU A 147 -3.86 16.32 2.30
C LEU A 147 -4.47 16.53 3.67
N ALA A 148 -4.48 15.51 4.51
CA ALA A 148 -5.02 15.56 5.86
C ALA A 148 -3.91 15.56 6.92
N SER A 149 -4.04 16.43 7.92
CA SER A 149 -3.21 16.34 9.12
C SER A 149 -3.62 15.11 9.95
N LEU A 150 -2.61 14.38 10.46
CA LEU A 150 -2.83 13.30 11.43
C LEU A 150 -2.63 13.87 12.83
N GLY A 151 -3.66 13.84 13.66
CA GLY A 151 -3.66 14.43 15.02
C GLY A 151 -2.79 13.70 16.04
N GLU A 152 -2.00 12.71 15.63
CA GLU A 152 -1.11 11.93 16.47
C GLU A 152 0.30 12.53 16.51
N ALA A 153 1.07 12.26 17.57
CA ALA A 153 2.44 12.77 17.75
C ALA A 153 3.38 12.44 16.57
N ARG A 154 3.21 11.26 15.96
CA ARG A 154 3.95 10.83 14.75
C ARG A 154 3.32 11.31 13.45
N GLY A 155 2.10 11.81 13.50
CA GLY A 155 1.39 12.30 12.32
C GLY A 155 2.06 13.51 11.71
N GLU A 156 2.09 13.58 10.36
CA GLU A 156 2.53 14.78 9.67
C GLU A 156 1.37 15.79 9.60
N ASP A 157 1.71 17.06 9.70
CA ASP A 157 0.78 18.14 9.41
C ASP A 157 0.57 18.27 7.89
N ALA A 158 -0.64 18.58 7.46
CA ALA A 158 -0.99 18.65 6.04
C ALA A 158 -0.17 19.70 5.27
N VAL A 159 0.19 20.82 5.92
CA VAL A 159 1.02 21.86 5.31
C VAL A 159 2.47 21.40 5.18
N GLU A 160 3.01 20.70 6.17
CA GLU A 160 4.33 20.09 6.09
C GLU A 160 4.36 18.95 5.06
N LEU A 161 3.30 18.12 5.01
CA LEU A 161 3.14 17.09 4.00
C LEU A 161 3.18 17.70 2.58
N LEU A 162 2.47 18.81 2.36
CA LEU A 162 2.50 19.55 1.08
C LEU A 162 3.92 20.03 0.71
N ARG A 163 4.71 20.48 1.68
CA ARG A 163 6.09 20.97 1.46
C ARG A 163 7.02 19.83 1.06
N ARG A 164 6.76 18.62 1.54
CA ARG A 164 7.57 17.42 1.30
C ARG A 164 7.23 16.70 0.00
N LEU A 165 6.16 17.07 -0.70
CA LEU A 165 5.84 16.49 -2.00
C LEU A 165 6.89 16.90 -3.04
N SER A 166 7.66 15.93 -3.57
CA SER A 166 8.58 16.14 -4.69
C SER A 166 7.84 16.44 -6.01
N VAL A 167 6.67 15.83 -6.18
CA VAL A 167 5.81 15.97 -7.36
C VAL A 167 4.40 16.32 -6.89
N LYS A 168 3.69 17.13 -7.67
CA LYS A 168 2.29 17.48 -7.44
C LYS A 168 1.39 16.79 -8.46
N PRO A 169 0.09 16.58 -8.15
CA PRO A 169 -0.89 16.09 -9.11
C PRO A 169 -1.09 17.06 -10.27
N THR A 170 -1.84 16.65 -11.28
CA THR A 170 -2.10 17.48 -12.48
C THR A 170 -2.98 18.69 -12.17
N GLY A 171 -3.86 18.60 -11.19
CA GLY A 171 -4.74 19.67 -10.73
C GLY A 171 -4.30 20.25 -9.39
N LYS A 172 -5.26 20.56 -8.53
CA LYS A 172 -5.01 21.23 -7.26
C LYS A 172 -4.58 20.29 -6.13
N VAL A 173 -3.89 20.88 -5.14
CA VAL A 173 -3.63 20.28 -3.84
C VAL A 173 -4.22 21.17 -2.75
N GLU A 174 -5.02 20.60 -1.88
CA GLU A 174 -5.61 21.28 -0.72
C GLU A 174 -5.18 20.61 0.58
N THR A 175 -5.10 21.39 1.65
CA THR A 175 -4.71 20.91 2.98
C THR A 175 -5.86 21.02 3.96
N TYR A 176 -6.04 20.03 4.81
CA TYR A 176 -7.15 19.92 5.75
C TYR A 176 -6.66 19.56 7.15
N VAL A 177 -7.37 20.02 8.16
CA VAL A 177 -7.05 19.72 9.56
C VAL A 177 -7.47 18.31 9.98
N SER A 178 -8.38 17.68 9.24
CA SER A 178 -8.87 16.34 9.54
C SER A 178 -9.05 15.49 8.27
N ILE A 179 -9.06 14.17 8.49
CA ILE A 179 -9.32 13.18 7.43
C ILE A 179 -10.75 13.32 6.89
N GLY A 180 -11.73 13.60 7.78
CA GLY A 180 -13.11 13.80 7.39
C GLY A 180 -13.28 15.00 6.46
N ASP A 181 -12.66 16.13 6.77
CA ASP A 181 -12.72 17.34 5.94
C ASP A 181 -12.04 17.10 4.57
N ALA A 182 -10.93 16.37 4.54
CA ALA A 182 -10.24 16.01 3.32
C ALA A 182 -11.10 15.09 2.42
N LEU A 183 -11.76 14.10 3.01
CA LEU A 183 -12.68 13.23 2.30
C LEU A 183 -13.88 14.01 1.72
N GLU A 184 -14.47 14.90 2.51
CA GLU A 184 -15.55 15.77 2.04
C GLU A 184 -15.08 16.71 0.92
N GLY A 185 -13.84 17.19 0.98
CA GLY A 185 -13.22 17.94 -0.11
C GLY A 185 -13.16 17.11 -1.41
N ALA A 186 -12.65 15.88 -1.34
CA ALA A 186 -12.59 14.97 -2.45
C ALA A 186 -13.99 14.61 -3.01
N ARG A 187 -14.96 14.34 -2.13
CA ARG A 187 -16.37 14.07 -2.50
C ARG A 187 -17.03 15.19 -3.28
N LYS A 188 -16.73 16.45 -2.94
CA LYS A 188 -17.29 17.61 -3.65
C LYS A 188 -16.79 17.72 -5.09
N GLU A 189 -15.57 17.30 -5.34
CA GLU A 189 -14.94 17.39 -6.65
C GLU A 189 -15.19 16.18 -7.53
N ALA A 190 -15.27 14.99 -6.92
CA ALA A 190 -15.46 13.76 -7.65
C ALA A 190 -16.86 13.66 -8.29
N ASN A 191 -16.91 13.17 -9.53
CA ASN A 191 -18.13 12.77 -10.22
C ASN A 191 -18.40 11.27 -9.97
N PRO A 192 -19.60 10.75 -10.26
CA PRO A 192 -19.90 9.33 -10.05
C PRO A 192 -18.99 8.35 -10.82
N ALA A 193 -18.36 8.78 -11.92
CA ALA A 193 -17.43 7.96 -12.69
C ALA A 193 -15.97 8.03 -12.20
N ASP A 194 -15.66 8.96 -11.29
CA ASP A 194 -14.32 9.15 -10.78
C ASP A 194 -14.01 8.15 -9.65
N LEU A 195 -12.76 8.12 -9.18
CA LEU A 195 -12.32 7.35 -8.05
C LEU A 195 -11.84 8.29 -6.93
N ILE A 196 -12.21 8.02 -5.69
CA ILE A 196 -11.53 8.60 -4.53
C ILE A 196 -10.53 7.57 -4.01
N MET A 197 -9.24 7.92 -4.01
CA MET A 197 -8.16 7.08 -3.48
C MET A 197 -7.75 7.57 -2.09
N VAL A 198 -7.92 6.74 -1.07
CA VAL A 198 -7.52 7.04 0.31
C VAL A 198 -6.27 6.23 0.66
N CYS A 199 -5.14 6.91 0.91
CA CYS A 199 -3.88 6.21 1.21
C CYS A 199 -2.94 6.99 2.12
N GLY A 200 -1.79 6.37 2.46
CA GLY A 200 -0.66 6.98 3.16
C GLY A 200 -0.43 6.47 4.59
N SER A 201 -1.46 5.97 5.27
CA SER A 201 -1.29 5.40 6.61
C SER A 201 -2.54 4.67 7.11
N PHE A 202 -2.38 3.81 8.12
CA PHE A 202 -3.51 3.17 8.79
C PHE A 202 -4.52 4.18 9.40
N PRO A 203 -4.10 5.26 10.10
CA PRO A 203 -5.04 6.26 10.61
C PRO A 203 -5.93 6.88 9.55
N VAL A 204 -5.42 7.15 8.35
CA VAL A 204 -6.23 7.73 7.27
C VAL A 204 -7.33 6.77 6.85
N VAL A 205 -6.98 5.52 6.58
CA VAL A 205 -7.95 4.49 6.20
C VAL A 205 -8.96 4.22 7.31
N SER A 206 -8.49 4.09 8.55
CA SER A 206 -9.37 3.91 9.72
C SER A 206 -10.30 5.10 9.92
N GLY A 207 -9.79 6.32 9.76
CA GLY A 207 -10.60 7.55 9.86
C GLY A 207 -11.75 7.59 8.86
N VAL A 208 -11.53 7.07 7.65
CA VAL A 208 -12.59 6.98 6.62
C VAL A 208 -13.62 5.88 6.93
N LEU A 209 -13.18 4.74 7.46
CA LEU A 209 -14.07 3.62 7.79
C LEU A 209 -15.02 3.89 8.96
N HIS A 210 -14.76 4.93 9.76
CA HIS A 210 -15.58 5.32 10.91
C HIS A 210 -16.45 6.55 10.65
N LEU A 211 -16.47 7.09 9.42
CA LEU A 211 -17.35 8.19 8.97
C LEU A 211 -18.60 7.63 8.29
#